data_bbd44530e314b6faf18ad2bb9c69d1c6
#
_entry.id   bbd44530e314b6faf18ad2bb9c69d1c6
#
_cell.length_a   1.000
_cell.length_b   1.000
_cell.length_c   1.000
_cell.angle_alpha   90.00
_cell.angle_beta   90.00
_cell.angle_gamma   90.00
#
_symmetry.space_group_name_H-M   'P 1'
#
loop_
_entity.id
_entity.type
_entity.pdbx_description
1 polymer ?
#
loop_
_entity_poly.entity_id
_entity_poly.type
_entity_poly.pdbx_seq_one_letter_code
_entity_poly.pdbx_strand_id
1 'polypeptide(L)'
;MNAFNPAHFRAQFPALADAGIYLDSAATALKPQAVIDASDQFYRLSAGNVHRSQFAAAQRLTERYEAARERVAAWLNAPSGKDIVWTRGTTEAINMVAQSYVRPRLQPGDEILVSEAEHHANLVPWLMVAGQTGARVVKLPLGADRLPDIASLSALITPRSRVLAIGQMSNVTGGCPDLAQAIRLAHAAGMVVMVDGAQGAVHFPADVQALDIDFYAFSGHKLYGPTGIGALYGKSELLAAMSPWLGGGKMIAEVSFDGFTPQPAPYGLEAGTPNVAGVIGLSAALEWLAQSDIGQAENWSRSLASLAEEALAKRPGFRSFRCQQSSLLAFEFDGIHHSDLVTLLAESGIALRAGQHCAQPLLAALGVSGTLRASFAPYNTQDDVAALVHAVDRALEILVD
;
A
#
# COMPACT_ATOMS: atom_id res chain seq x y z
N MET A 1 1.24 -11.18 -24.16
CA MET A 1 0.29 -10.24 -23.53
C MET A 1 -0.41 -9.47 -24.63
N ASN A 2 -1.73 -9.34 -24.55
CA ASN A 2 -2.45 -8.47 -25.47
C ASN A 2 -2.16 -7.00 -25.12
N ALA A 3 -2.13 -6.12 -26.14
CA ALA A 3 -1.99 -4.68 -25.91
C ALA A 3 -3.10 -4.18 -24.96
N PHE A 4 -2.76 -3.24 -24.08
CA PHE A 4 -3.73 -2.66 -23.14
C PHE A 4 -4.82 -1.90 -23.90
N ASN A 5 -6.08 -2.20 -23.56
CA ASN A 5 -7.27 -1.54 -24.09
C ASN A 5 -8.09 -0.95 -22.92
N PRO A 6 -8.15 0.38 -22.79
CA PRO A 6 -8.86 1.02 -21.66
C PRO A 6 -10.35 0.67 -21.59
N ALA A 7 -11.05 0.59 -22.72
CA ALA A 7 -12.48 0.26 -22.76
C ALA A 7 -12.73 -1.19 -22.30
N HIS A 8 -11.90 -2.13 -22.75
CA HIS A 8 -11.97 -3.53 -22.31
C HIS A 8 -11.65 -3.67 -20.83
N PHE A 9 -10.64 -2.93 -20.34
CA PHE A 9 -10.28 -2.93 -18.91
C PHE A 9 -11.44 -2.41 -18.07
N ARG A 10 -11.99 -1.24 -18.42
CA ARG A 10 -13.13 -0.60 -17.74
C ARG A 10 -14.37 -1.50 -17.67
N ALA A 11 -14.68 -2.22 -18.74
CA ALA A 11 -15.86 -3.09 -18.80
C ALA A 11 -15.87 -4.23 -17.77
N GLN A 12 -14.72 -4.54 -17.16
CA GLN A 12 -14.59 -5.60 -16.17
C GLN A 12 -14.98 -5.17 -14.75
N PHE A 13 -15.32 -3.89 -14.53
CA PHE A 13 -15.60 -3.32 -13.20
C PHE A 13 -17.08 -2.97 -13.06
N PRO A 14 -17.92 -3.86 -12.51
CA PRO A 14 -19.36 -3.61 -12.42
C PRO A 14 -19.73 -2.42 -11.52
N ALA A 15 -18.92 -2.08 -10.52
CA ALA A 15 -19.18 -0.94 -9.65
C ALA A 15 -19.18 0.41 -10.38
N LEU A 16 -18.56 0.51 -11.55
CA LEU A 16 -18.57 1.74 -12.35
C LEU A 16 -19.96 2.13 -12.87
N ALA A 17 -20.91 1.20 -12.88
CA ALA A 17 -22.29 1.49 -13.28
C ALA A 17 -23.00 2.48 -12.32
N ASP A 18 -22.56 2.54 -11.05
CA ASP A 18 -23.18 3.36 -9.99
C ASP A 18 -22.18 4.27 -9.25
N ALA A 19 -20.89 4.15 -9.51
CA ALA A 19 -19.85 4.87 -8.78
C ALA A 19 -19.71 6.36 -9.17
N GLY A 20 -20.42 6.85 -10.18
CA GLY A 20 -20.18 8.16 -10.76
C GLY A 20 -18.78 8.23 -11.41
N ILE A 21 -18.17 9.40 -11.34
CA ILE A 21 -16.78 9.59 -11.79
C ILE A 21 -15.85 9.23 -10.62
N TYR A 22 -15.32 7.99 -10.63
CA TYR A 22 -14.53 7.44 -9.52
C TYR A 22 -13.04 7.76 -9.66
N LEU A 23 -12.56 8.70 -8.86
CA LEU A 23 -11.18 9.18 -8.85
C LEU A 23 -10.52 9.02 -7.47
N ASP A 24 -10.89 7.99 -6.70
CA ASP A 24 -10.35 7.70 -5.36
C ASP A 24 -9.70 6.30 -5.25
N SER A 25 -9.11 5.82 -6.34
CA SER A 25 -8.48 4.49 -6.38
C SER A 25 -7.26 4.35 -5.48
N ALA A 26 -6.59 5.45 -5.14
CA ALA A 26 -5.51 5.45 -4.16
C ALA A 26 -5.98 5.16 -2.72
N ALA A 27 -7.26 5.36 -2.42
CA ALA A 27 -7.86 4.93 -1.16
C ALA A 27 -8.26 3.45 -1.22
N THR A 28 -8.96 3.04 -2.27
CA THR A 28 -9.32 1.65 -2.55
C THR A 28 -9.64 1.50 -4.04
N ALA A 29 -9.10 0.47 -4.68
CA ALA A 29 -9.42 0.17 -6.07
C ALA A 29 -10.78 -0.53 -6.17
N LEU A 30 -11.51 -0.30 -7.27
CA LEU A 30 -12.68 -1.09 -7.61
C LEU A 30 -12.28 -2.55 -7.90
N LYS A 31 -13.23 -3.47 -7.84
CA LYS A 31 -12.98 -4.91 -7.99
C LYS A 31 -13.42 -5.38 -9.37
N PRO A 32 -12.55 -6.06 -10.13
CA PRO A 32 -12.96 -6.67 -11.38
C PRO A 32 -13.89 -7.86 -11.14
N GLN A 33 -14.73 -8.18 -12.12
CA GLN A 33 -15.69 -9.28 -12.04
C GLN A 33 -15.03 -10.60 -11.63
N ALA A 34 -13.82 -10.87 -12.11
CA ALA A 34 -13.07 -12.09 -11.78
C ALA A 34 -12.83 -12.26 -10.27
N VAL A 35 -12.56 -11.17 -9.55
CA VAL A 35 -12.36 -11.15 -8.09
C VAL A 35 -13.68 -11.36 -7.35
N ILE A 36 -14.74 -10.71 -7.82
CA ILE A 36 -16.10 -10.86 -7.28
C ILE A 36 -16.54 -12.32 -7.40
N ASP A 37 -16.38 -12.91 -8.58
CA ASP A 37 -16.76 -14.29 -8.86
C ASP A 37 -15.95 -15.28 -8.01
N ALA A 38 -14.65 -15.07 -7.86
CA ALA A 38 -13.80 -15.93 -7.03
C ALA A 38 -14.24 -15.93 -5.56
N SER A 39 -14.60 -14.74 -5.03
CA SER A 39 -15.10 -14.60 -3.66
C SER A 39 -16.48 -15.23 -3.50
N ASP A 40 -17.40 -15.03 -4.44
CA ASP A 40 -18.73 -15.63 -4.44
C ASP A 40 -18.66 -17.17 -4.52
N GLN A 41 -17.85 -17.71 -5.43
CA GLN A 41 -17.64 -19.14 -5.58
C GLN A 41 -17.04 -19.77 -4.33
N PHE A 42 -16.11 -19.08 -3.65
CA PHE A 42 -15.57 -19.56 -2.38
C PHE A 42 -16.70 -19.79 -1.37
N TYR A 43 -17.56 -18.80 -1.15
CA TYR A 43 -18.65 -18.92 -0.18
C TYR A 43 -19.73 -19.93 -0.57
N ARG A 44 -20.02 -20.06 -1.85
CA ARG A 44 -21.06 -20.99 -2.34
C ARG A 44 -20.62 -22.44 -2.39
N LEU A 45 -19.36 -22.68 -2.76
CA LEU A 45 -18.92 -24.01 -3.18
C LEU A 45 -17.84 -24.62 -2.27
N SER A 46 -17.17 -23.83 -1.44
CA SER A 46 -16.09 -24.34 -0.59
C SER A 46 -16.59 -24.76 0.77
N ALA A 47 -16.23 -25.97 1.18
CA ALA A 47 -16.51 -26.51 2.51
C ALA A 47 -15.21 -26.88 3.22
N GLY A 48 -15.13 -26.57 4.51
CA GLY A 48 -13.99 -26.92 5.36
C GLY A 48 -13.10 -25.74 5.71
N ASN A 49 -12.15 -26.01 6.60
CA ASN A 49 -11.11 -25.07 7.00
C ASN A 49 -9.75 -25.53 6.46
N VAL A 50 -8.83 -24.60 6.27
CA VAL A 50 -7.49 -24.91 5.75
C VAL A 50 -6.61 -25.59 6.82
N HIS A 51 -5.70 -26.48 6.40
CA HIS A 51 -4.63 -27.15 7.16
C HIS A 51 -5.08 -28.16 8.23
N ARG A 52 -6.36 -28.28 8.58
CA ARG A 52 -6.79 -29.10 9.73
C ARG A 52 -7.75 -30.25 9.36
N SER A 53 -8.44 -30.14 8.26
CA SER A 53 -9.42 -31.14 7.84
C SER A 53 -8.85 -32.08 6.76
N GLN A 54 -9.13 -33.39 6.88
CA GLN A 54 -8.54 -34.37 5.99
C GLN A 54 -9.47 -34.79 4.83
N PHE A 55 -10.71 -34.30 4.80
CA PHE A 55 -11.60 -34.60 3.68
C PHE A 55 -11.24 -33.81 2.43
N ALA A 56 -11.51 -34.39 1.27
CA ALA A 56 -11.01 -33.93 -0.03
C ALA A 56 -11.28 -32.46 -0.35
N ALA A 57 -12.44 -31.90 0.02
CA ALA A 57 -12.77 -30.51 -0.22
C ALA A 57 -11.87 -29.57 0.60
N ALA A 58 -11.54 -29.89 1.85
CA ALA A 58 -10.66 -29.10 2.69
C ALA A 58 -9.19 -29.22 2.23
N GLN A 59 -8.77 -30.35 1.74
CA GLN A 59 -7.44 -30.52 1.16
C GLN A 59 -7.27 -29.62 -0.09
N ARG A 60 -8.23 -29.66 -1.02
CA ARG A 60 -8.21 -28.76 -2.21
C ARG A 60 -8.23 -27.28 -1.81
N LEU A 61 -8.95 -26.92 -0.75
CA LEU A 61 -8.96 -25.55 -0.26
C LEU A 61 -7.60 -25.15 0.31
N THR A 62 -6.94 -26.03 1.05
CA THR A 62 -5.59 -25.82 1.56
C THR A 62 -4.58 -25.64 0.41
N GLU A 63 -4.65 -26.47 -0.61
CA GLU A 63 -3.80 -26.33 -1.81
C GLU A 63 -4.00 -24.99 -2.50
N ARG A 64 -5.23 -24.55 -2.69
CA ARG A 64 -5.53 -23.22 -3.25
C ARG A 64 -5.02 -22.08 -2.39
N TYR A 65 -5.15 -22.22 -1.08
CA TYR A 65 -4.68 -21.23 -0.11
C TYR A 65 -3.14 -21.08 -0.14
N GLU A 66 -2.40 -22.17 -0.18
CA GLU A 66 -0.94 -22.14 -0.28
C GLU A 66 -0.47 -21.73 -1.68
N ALA A 67 -1.17 -22.10 -2.74
CA ALA A 67 -0.89 -21.61 -4.09
C ALA A 67 -1.06 -20.09 -4.21
N ALA A 68 -2.00 -19.51 -3.46
CA ALA A 68 -2.17 -18.07 -3.38
C ALA A 68 -0.94 -17.39 -2.75
N ARG A 69 -0.34 -18.02 -1.73
CA ARG A 69 0.89 -17.54 -1.09
C ARG A 69 2.06 -17.54 -2.07
N GLU A 70 2.23 -18.61 -2.84
CA GLU A 70 3.25 -18.69 -3.91
C GLU A 70 3.01 -17.65 -5.01
N ARG A 71 1.76 -17.33 -5.32
CA ARG A 71 1.43 -16.29 -6.29
C ARG A 71 1.82 -14.89 -5.81
N VAL A 72 1.66 -14.59 -4.53
CA VAL A 72 2.16 -13.34 -3.93
C VAL A 72 3.69 -13.31 -3.99
N ALA A 73 4.36 -14.41 -3.66
CA ALA A 73 5.81 -14.52 -3.78
C ALA A 73 6.28 -14.23 -5.21
N ALA A 74 5.63 -14.84 -6.20
CA ALA A 74 5.94 -14.60 -7.61
C ALA A 74 5.69 -13.14 -8.04
N TRP A 75 4.63 -12.51 -7.53
CA TRP A 75 4.33 -11.11 -7.80
C TRP A 75 5.42 -10.15 -7.33
N LEU A 76 6.05 -10.46 -6.20
CA LEU A 76 7.13 -9.67 -5.60
C LEU A 76 8.53 -10.15 -6.00
N ASN A 77 8.65 -11.17 -6.83
CA ASN A 77 9.90 -11.90 -7.08
C ASN A 77 10.57 -12.35 -5.77
N ALA A 78 9.78 -12.79 -4.79
CA ALA A 78 10.30 -13.38 -3.56
C ALA A 78 10.77 -14.82 -3.83
N PRO A 79 11.77 -15.34 -3.08
CA PRO A 79 12.31 -16.68 -3.27
C PRO A 79 11.29 -17.80 -3.09
N SER A 80 10.34 -17.64 -2.18
CA SER A 80 9.39 -18.67 -1.78
C SER A 80 8.13 -18.07 -1.16
N GLY A 81 6.99 -18.78 -1.24
CA GLY A 81 5.80 -18.46 -0.46
C GLY A 81 6.02 -18.50 1.05
N LYS A 82 7.04 -19.23 1.54
CA LYS A 82 7.41 -19.23 2.96
C LYS A 82 7.93 -17.87 3.45
N ASP A 83 8.29 -16.98 2.55
CA ASP A 83 8.70 -15.61 2.86
C ASP A 83 7.52 -14.62 2.90
N ILE A 84 6.30 -15.13 2.74
CA ILE A 84 5.04 -14.37 2.74
C ILE A 84 4.22 -14.72 3.98
N VAL A 85 3.86 -13.69 4.75
CA VAL A 85 2.97 -13.79 5.92
C VAL A 85 1.66 -13.09 5.59
N TRP A 86 0.53 -13.77 5.78
CA TRP A 86 -0.78 -13.16 5.60
C TRP A 86 -1.10 -12.19 6.74
N THR A 87 -1.59 -11.03 6.38
CA THR A 87 -2.04 -9.98 7.33
C THR A 87 -3.39 -9.42 6.88
N ARG A 88 -4.00 -8.58 7.72
CA ARG A 88 -5.22 -7.85 7.33
C ARG A 88 -4.94 -6.69 6.36
N GLY A 89 -3.68 -6.32 6.19
CA GLY A 89 -3.24 -5.23 5.33
C GLY A 89 -1.89 -4.68 5.78
N THR A 90 -1.45 -3.65 5.09
CA THR A 90 -0.15 -2.99 5.32
C THR A 90 0.03 -2.51 6.76
N THR A 91 -0.98 -1.93 7.37
CA THR A 91 -0.90 -1.43 8.76
C THR A 91 -0.57 -2.54 9.74
N GLU A 92 -1.25 -3.69 9.67
CA GLU A 92 -0.94 -4.84 10.54
C GLU A 92 0.45 -5.39 10.24
N ALA A 93 0.85 -5.48 8.98
CA ALA A 93 2.16 -5.98 8.59
C ALA A 93 3.30 -5.12 9.17
N ILE A 94 3.19 -3.79 9.09
CA ILE A 94 4.20 -2.88 9.67
C ILE A 94 4.21 -2.99 11.20
N ASN A 95 3.04 -3.05 11.86
CA ASN A 95 2.96 -3.27 13.30
C ASN A 95 3.59 -4.62 13.70
N MET A 96 3.39 -5.67 12.92
CA MET A 96 4.01 -6.97 13.16
C MET A 96 5.55 -6.87 13.14
N VAL A 97 6.13 -6.23 12.14
CA VAL A 97 7.58 -6.00 12.08
C VAL A 97 8.06 -5.17 13.26
N ALA A 98 7.35 -4.09 13.57
CA ALA A 98 7.69 -3.21 14.68
C ALA A 98 7.70 -3.96 16.03
N GLN A 99 6.67 -4.74 16.31
CA GLN A 99 6.50 -5.43 17.61
C GLN A 99 7.30 -6.74 17.72
N SER A 100 7.34 -7.53 16.62
CA SER A 100 7.92 -8.88 16.64
C SER A 100 9.42 -8.91 16.32
N TYR A 101 9.88 -8.00 15.46
CA TYR A 101 11.28 -7.95 15.06
C TYR A 101 12.05 -6.81 15.70
N VAL A 102 11.55 -5.57 15.58
CA VAL A 102 12.30 -4.37 15.95
C VAL A 102 12.31 -4.14 17.45
N ARG A 103 11.15 -4.12 18.09
CA ARG A 103 11.04 -3.85 19.53
C ARG A 103 11.98 -4.69 20.42
N PRO A 104 12.09 -6.02 20.23
CA PRO A 104 12.97 -6.83 21.08
C PRO A 104 14.47 -6.53 20.93
N ARG A 105 14.85 -5.81 19.87
CA ARG A 105 16.25 -5.49 19.53
C ARG A 105 16.65 -4.06 19.84
N LEU A 106 15.68 -3.21 20.20
CA LEU A 106 15.94 -1.81 20.51
C LEU A 106 16.47 -1.64 21.93
N GLN A 107 17.44 -0.76 22.06
CA GLN A 107 17.95 -0.26 23.33
C GLN A 107 17.64 1.22 23.48
N PRO A 108 17.59 1.76 24.72
CA PRO A 108 17.44 3.20 24.92
C PRO A 108 18.49 3.99 24.14
N GLY A 109 18.03 5.02 23.41
CA GLY A 109 18.87 5.85 22.56
C GLY A 109 19.12 5.29 21.15
N ASP A 110 18.63 4.11 20.82
CA ASP A 110 18.63 3.63 19.44
C ASP A 110 17.70 4.46 18.55
N GLU A 111 17.93 4.45 17.26
CA GLU A 111 17.25 5.31 16.30
C GLU A 111 16.52 4.52 15.22
N ILE A 112 15.31 4.97 14.93
CA ILE A 112 14.49 4.50 13.81
C ILE A 112 14.35 5.69 12.85
N LEU A 113 14.94 5.57 11.67
CA LEU A 113 14.84 6.60 10.63
C LEU A 113 13.54 6.39 9.85
N VAL A 114 12.72 7.44 9.76
CA VAL A 114 11.43 7.41 9.07
C VAL A 114 11.35 8.56 8.09
N SER A 115 10.99 8.28 6.85
CA SER A 115 10.81 9.31 5.83
C SER A 115 9.67 10.27 6.20
N GLU A 116 9.84 11.54 5.94
CA GLU A 116 8.81 12.59 6.15
C GLU A 116 7.61 12.44 5.19
N ALA A 117 7.78 11.65 4.12
CA ALA A 117 6.71 11.37 3.15
C ALA A 117 5.75 10.25 3.58
N GLU A 118 5.95 9.63 4.75
CA GLU A 118 5.24 8.40 5.12
C GLU A 118 3.76 8.63 5.42
N HIS A 119 2.96 7.63 5.01
CA HIS A 119 1.62 7.42 5.54
C HIS A 119 1.70 7.12 7.05
N HIS A 120 0.68 7.49 7.83
CA HIS A 120 0.65 7.25 9.27
C HIS A 120 0.91 5.78 9.66
N ALA A 121 0.50 4.82 8.82
CA ALA A 121 0.78 3.40 9.05
C ALA A 121 2.26 3.05 9.10
N ASN A 122 3.13 3.85 8.45
CA ASN A 122 4.58 3.66 8.47
C ASN A 122 5.31 4.74 9.31
N LEU A 123 4.62 5.37 10.21
CA LEU A 123 5.18 6.31 11.20
C LEU A 123 4.74 5.95 12.62
N VAL A 124 3.42 5.81 12.86
CA VAL A 124 2.86 5.62 14.20
C VAL A 124 3.38 4.36 14.88
N PRO A 125 3.49 3.18 14.24
CA PRO A 125 4.07 2.00 14.88
C PRO A 125 5.51 2.20 15.37
N TRP A 126 6.30 2.99 14.65
CA TRP A 126 7.67 3.32 15.03
C TRP A 126 7.73 4.27 16.23
N LEU A 127 6.85 5.26 16.30
CA LEU A 127 6.69 6.11 17.48
C LEU A 127 6.28 5.30 18.71
N MET A 128 5.38 4.31 18.53
CA MET A 128 4.94 3.45 19.61
C MET A 128 6.10 2.60 20.17
N VAL A 129 6.83 1.90 19.33
CA VAL A 129 7.94 1.06 19.83
C VAL A 129 9.11 1.88 20.35
N ALA A 130 9.37 3.07 19.79
CA ALA A 130 10.34 4.00 20.34
C ALA A 130 9.96 4.43 21.76
N GLY A 131 8.70 4.79 21.99
CA GLY A 131 8.18 5.14 23.33
C GLY A 131 8.27 3.98 24.33
N GLN A 132 8.10 2.74 23.87
CA GLN A 132 8.17 1.55 24.72
C GLN A 132 9.60 1.15 25.12
N THR A 133 10.60 1.55 24.34
CA THR A 133 11.99 1.06 24.47
C THR A 133 13.00 2.15 24.86
N GLY A 134 12.60 3.42 24.84
CA GLY A 134 13.52 4.54 25.02
C GLY A 134 14.34 4.85 23.76
N ALA A 135 14.02 4.25 22.62
CA ALA A 135 14.55 4.62 21.32
C ALA A 135 13.89 5.93 20.83
N ARG A 136 14.37 6.47 19.74
CA ARG A 136 13.80 7.69 19.12
C ARG A 136 13.59 7.51 17.63
N VAL A 137 12.57 8.22 17.11
CA VAL A 137 12.33 8.32 15.67
C VAL A 137 13.08 9.54 15.14
N VAL A 138 13.87 9.33 14.08
CA VAL A 138 14.64 10.36 13.39
C VAL A 138 14.03 10.58 12.01
N LYS A 139 13.72 11.82 11.70
CA LYS A 139 13.10 12.21 10.46
C LYS A 139 14.12 12.26 9.31
N LEU A 140 13.83 11.54 8.22
CA LEU A 140 14.46 11.73 6.91
C LEU A 140 13.64 12.80 6.16
N PRO A 141 14.14 14.02 5.96
CA PRO A 141 13.36 15.12 5.39
C PRO A 141 13.11 14.94 3.89
N LEU A 142 12.26 15.81 3.34
CA LEU A 142 12.08 15.93 1.89
C LEU A 142 13.20 16.76 1.27
N GLY A 143 13.61 16.38 0.06
CA GLY A 143 14.41 17.21 -0.82
C GLY A 143 13.57 18.29 -1.54
N ALA A 144 14.25 19.13 -2.33
CA ALA A 144 13.59 20.17 -3.13
C ALA A 144 12.62 19.62 -4.19
N ASP A 145 12.80 18.36 -4.58
CA ASP A 145 11.94 17.61 -5.50
C ASP A 145 10.70 17.01 -4.82
N ARG A 146 10.51 17.25 -3.52
CA ARG A 146 9.43 16.72 -2.67
C ARG A 146 9.49 15.20 -2.47
N LEU A 147 10.62 14.58 -2.77
CA LEU A 147 10.91 13.18 -2.44
C LEU A 147 11.72 13.10 -1.14
N PRO A 148 11.73 11.95 -0.44
CA PRO A 148 12.69 11.72 0.64
C PRO A 148 14.12 12.02 0.19
N ASP A 149 14.84 12.83 0.94
CA ASP A 149 16.21 13.27 0.59
C ASP A 149 17.22 12.16 0.90
N ILE A 150 17.35 11.22 -0.04
CA ILE A 150 18.27 10.08 0.11
C ILE A 150 19.73 10.56 0.13
N ALA A 151 20.05 11.70 -0.47
CA ALA A 151 21.40 12.25 -0.40
C ALA A 151 21.81 12.64 1.01
N SER A 152 20.87 13.11 1.83
CA SER A 152 21.11 13.44 3.24
C SER A 152 21.12 12.24 4.19
N LEU A 153 20.68 11.06 3.73
CA LEU A 153 20.52 9.89 4.58
C LEU A 153 21.84 9.48 5.27
N SER A 154 22.96 9.50 4.56
CA SER A 154 24.26 9.16 5.12
C SER A 154 24.67 10.06 6.30
N ALA A 155 24.28 11.33 6.29
CA ALA A 155 24.56 12.27 7.37
C ALA A 155 23.65 12.06 8.59
N LEU A 156 22.46 11.46 8.39
CA LEU A 156 21.52 11.14 9.47
C LEU A 156 21.84 9.82 10.16
N ILE A 157 22.47 8.88 9.47
CA ILE A 157 22.84 7.59 10.02
C ILE A 157 23.93 7.74 11.09
N THR A 158 23.70 7.14 12.26
CA THR A 158 24.65 7.07 13.38
C THR A 158 24.91 5.61 13.77
N PRO A 159 25.88 5.31 14.65
CA PRO A 159 26.05 3.96 15.19
C PRO A 159 24.84 3.42 15.97
N ARG A 160 23.86 4.27 16.27
CA ARG A 160 22.60 3.93 16.94
C ARG A 160 21.46 3.64 15.99
N SER A 161 21.60 3.92 14.72
CA SER A 161 20.54 3.71 13.70
C SER A 161 20.30 2.21 13.49
N ARG A 162 19.05 1.77 13.63
CA ARG A 162 18.66 0.34 13.56
C ARG A 162 17.74 0.02 12.40
N VAL A 163 16.83 0.93 12.07
CA VAL A 163 15.77 0.71 11.09
C VAL A 163 15.63 1.93 10.20
N LEU A 164 15.42 1.69 8.90
CA LEU A 164 14.89 2.66 7.95
C LEU A 164 13.49 2.24 7.55
N ALA A 165 12.50 3.09 7.79
CA ALA A 165 11.13 2.94 7.31
C ALA A 165 10.88 3.93 6.17
N ILE A 166 10.56 3.42 4.98
CA ILE A 166 10.41 4.22 3.77
C ILE A 166 9.33 3.65 2.85
N GLY A 167 8.47 4.52 2.30
CA GLY A 167 7.45 4.13 1.33
C GLY A 167 8.03 3.96 -0.07
N GLN A 168 7.50 3.00 -0.82
CA GLN A 168 7.82 2.84 -2.23
C GLN A 168 7.24 3.98 -3.09
N MET A 169 6.05 4.47 -2.73
CA MET A 169 5.34 5.53 -3.43
C MET A 169 4.46 6.30 -2.44
N SER A 170 4.53 7.63 -2.46
CA SER A 170 3.67 8.48 -1.65
C SER A 170 2.20 8.36 -2.07
N ASN A 171 1.32 8.18 -1.10
CA ASN A 171 -0.13 8.19 -1.34
C ASN A 171 -0.72 9.58 -1.58
N VAL A 172 0.08 10.64 -1.47
CA VAL A 172 -0.32 12.04 -1.72
C VAL A 172 0.27 12.52 -3.03
N THR A 173 1.59 12.60 -3.13
CA THR A 173 2.28 13.16 -4.28
C THR A 173 2.51 12.16 -5.41
N GLY A 174 2.40 10.86 -5.13
CA GLY A 174 2.80 9.80 -6.03
C GLY A 174 4.32 9.68 -6.22
N GLY A 175 5.10 10.43 -5.46
CA GLY A 175 6.57 10.41 -5.55
C GLY A 175 7.17 9.08 -5.09
N CYS A 176 8.17 8.63 -5.82
CA CYS A 176 8.92 7.39 -5.56
C CYS A 176 10.38 7.72 -5.27
N PRO A 177 10.89 7.44 -4.05
CA PRO A 177 12.28 7.65 -3.74
C PRO A 177 13.19 6.62 -4.43
N ASP A 178 14.48 6.90 -4.50
CA ASP A 178 15.48 5.91 -4.92
C ASP A 178 15.69 4.87 -3.81
N LEU A 179 14.81 3.85 -3.83
CA LEU A 179 14.86 2.75 -2.85
C LEU A 179 16.18 1.97 -2.91
N ALA A 180 16.74 1.77 -4.12
CA ALA A 180 17.98 1.02 -4.27
C ALA A 180 19.13 1.71 -3.54
N GLN A 181 19.25 3.03 -3.67
CA GLN A 181 20.24 3.81 -2.95
C GLN A 181 19.96 3.84 -1.44
N ALA A 182 18.72 4.07 -1.04
CA ALA A 182 18.34 4.10 0.37
C ALA A 182 18.67 2.78 1.10
N ILE A 183 18.33 1.65 0.46
CA ILE A 183 18.59 0.31 0.99
C ILE A 183 20.10 0.05 1.11
N ARG A 184 20.88 0.39 0.06
CA ARG A 184 22.35 0.22 0.14
C ARG A 184 22.97 1.01 1.28
N LEU A 185 22.56 2.26 1.46
CA LEU A 185 23.07 3.10 2.56
C LEU A 185 22.69 2.56 3.93
N ALA A 186 21.45 2.11 4.10
CA ALA A 186 20.98 1.50 5.34
C ALA A 186 21.71 0.21 5.65
N HIS A 187 21.85 -0.69 4.68
CA HIS A 187 22.57 -1.95 4.86
C HIS A 187 24.07 -1.77 5.15
N ALA A 188 24.71 -0.79 4.52
CA ALA A 188 26.10 -0.47 4.82
C ALA A 188 26.33 -0.06 6.29
N ALA A 189 25.28 0.44 6.95
CA ALA A 189 25.28 0.79 8.38
C ALA A 189 24.69 -0.31 9.29
N GLY A 190 24.38 -1.49 8.75
CA GLY A 190 23.79 -2.60 9.51
C GLY A 190 22.32 -2.40 9.89
N MET A 191 21.61 -1.48 9.23
CA MET A 191 20.19 -1.23 9.46
C MET A 191 19.33 -2.23 8.71
N VAL A 192 18.13 -2.47 9.22
CA VAL A 192 17.05 -3.20 8.54
C VAL A 192 16.12 -2.20 7.86
N VAL A 193 15.60 -2.55 6.69
CA VAL A 193 14.71 -1.68 5.91
C VAL A 193 13.31 -2.26 5.85
N MET A 194 12.32 -1.46 6.29
CA MET A 194 10.90 -1.70 6.10
C MET A 194 10.37 -0.83 4.97
N VAL A 195 9.88 -1.44 3.89
CA VAL A 195 9.28 -0.75 2.76
C VAL A 195 7.76 -0.86 2.81
N ASP A 196 7.09 0.29 2.87
CA ASP A 196 5.64 0.38 2.70
C ASP A 196 5.32 0.37 1.20
N GLY A 197 4.79 -0.73 0.72
CA GLY A 197 4.39 -0.95 -0.67
C GLY A 197 2.90 -0.71 -0.95
N ALA A 198 2.14 -0.12 -0.02
CA ALA A 198 0.67 0.00 -0.14
C ALA A 198 0.22 0.68 -1.44
N GLN A 199 0.91 1.74 -1.86
CA GLN A 199 0.66 2.37 -3.17
C GLN A 199 1.49 1.72 -4.28
N GLY A 200 2.77 1.52 -4.05
CA GLY A 200 3.68 1.05 -5.09
C GLY A 200 3.31 -0.30 -5.69
N ALA A 201 2.81 -1.24 -4.89
CA ALA A 201 2.46 -2.58 -5.34
C ALA A 201 1.45 -2.61 -6.50
N VAL A 202 0.57 -1.60 -6.59
CA VAL A 202 -0.45 -1.49 -7.64
C VAL A 202 0.12 -0.91 -8.94
N HIS A 203 1.05 0.02 -8.83
CA HIS A 203 1.58 0.77 -9.97
C HIS A 203 2.79 0.09 -10.61
N PHE A 204 3.68 -0.42 -9.76
CA PHE A 204 4.88 -1.17 -10.20
C PHE A 204 5.30 -2.14 -9.11
N PRO A 205 5.13 -3.46 -9.33
CA PRO A 205 5.53 -4.45 -8.35
C PRO A 205 7.01 -4.29 -7.97
N ALA A 206 7.32 -4.42 -6.67
CA ALA A 206 8.69 -4.41 -6.22
C ALA A 206 9.35 -5.75 -6.54
N ASP A 207 10.58 -5.72 -7.07
CA ASP A 207 11.46 -6.88 -7.11
C ASP A 207 12.24 -6.91 -5.79
N VAL A 208 11.74 -7.68 -4.82
CA VAL A 208 12.30 -7.69 -3.46
C VAL A 208 13.70 -8.28 -3.41
N GLN A 209 14.05 -9.17 -4.36
CA GLN A 209 15.39 -9.73 -4.45
C GLN A 209 16.37 -8.73 -5.09
N ALA A 210 16.01 -8.13 -6.21
CA ALA A 210 16.88 -7.17 -6.91
C ALA A 210 17.17 -5.92 -6.07
N LEU A 211 16.18 -5.46 -5.28
CA LEU A 211 16.32 -4.32 -4.37
C LEU A 211 16.91 -4.69 -3.01
N ASP A 212 17.08 -5.98 -2.73
CA ASP A 212 17.55 -6.49 -1.43
C ASP A 212 16.70 -6.01 -0.24
N ILE A 213 15.38 -5.98 -0.43
CA ILE A 213 14.42 -5.52 0.59
C ILE A 213 14.36 -6.51 1.74
N ASP A 214 14.42 -6.01 2.98
CA ASP A 214 14.31 -6.83 4.18
C ASP A 214 12.85 -7.17 4.51
N PHE A 215 11.97 -6.16 4.55
CA PHE A 215 10.54 -6.30 4.77
C PHE A 215 9.76 -5.42 3.78
N TYR A 216 8.69 -5.97 3.22
CA TYR A 216 7.79 -5.26 2.31
C TYR A 216 6.33 -5.61 2.65
N ALA A 217 5.46 -4.61 2.72
CA ALA A 217 4.05 -4.80 3.03
C ALA A 217 3.14 -4.16 1.99
N PHE A 218 2.01 -4.81 1.70
CA PHE A 218 0.96 -4.25 0.88
C PHE A 218 -0.43 -4.70 1.32
N SER A 219 -1.47 -4.02 0.81
CA SER A 219 -2.88 -4.29 1.06
C SER A 219 -3.59 -4.73 -0.20
N GLY A 220 -4.39 -5.78 -0.12
CA GLY A 220 -5.12 -6.34 -1.26
C GLY A 220 -6.14 -5.38 -1.86
N HIS A 221 -6.83 -4.59 -1.03
CA HIS A 221 -7.91 -3.72 -1.51
C HIS A 221 -7.48 -2.58 -2.44
N LYS A 222 -6.20 -2.21 -2.45
CA LYS A 222 -5.63 -1.27 -3.40
C LYS A 222 -5.17 -1.96 -4.69
N LEU A 223 -4.87 -3.26 -4.60
CA LEU A 223 -4.42 -4.12 -5.69
C LEU A 223 -5.59 -4.90 -6.32
N TYR A 224 -6.75 -4.28 -6.46
CA TYR A 224 -7.98 -4.85 -7.02
C TYR A 224 -8.56 -6.05 -6.26
N GLY A 225 -7.95 -6.42 -5.14
CA GLY A 225 -8.35 -7.52 -4.28
C GLY A 225 -9.35 -7.11 -3.18
N PRO A 226 -9.79 -8.08 -2.34
CA PRO A 226 -10.69 -7.81 -1.24
C PRO A 226 -10.08 -6.90 -0.16
N THR A 227 -10.93 -6.27 0.65
CA THR A 227 -10.56 -5.65 1.92
C THR A 227 -10.21 -6.72 2.96
N GLY A 228 -9.49 -6.33 4.02
CA GLY A 228 -9.19 -7.23 5.14
C GLY A 228 -8.17 -8.31 4.84
N ILE A 229 -7.42 -8.19 3.75
CA ILE A 229 -6.31 -9.05 3.38
C ILE A 229 -5.15 -8.23 2.85
N GLY A 230 -3.94 -8.63 3.21
CA GLY A 230 -2.68 -8.11 2.73
C GLY A 230 -1.57 -9.10 3.04
N ALA A 231 -0.35 -8.73 2.75
CA ALA A 231 0.80 -9.58 3.00
C ALA A 231 2.00 -8.78 3.48
N LEU A 232 2.80 -9.45 4.30
CA LEU A 232 4.16 -9.07 4.63
C LEU A 232 5.11 -10.04 3.91
N TYR A 233 6.01 -9.50 3.11
CA TYR A 233 7.22 -10.20 2.72
C TYR A 233 8.33 -9.90 3.73
N GLY A 234 9.10 -10.91 4.07
CA GLY A 234 10.34 -10.75 4.84
C GLY A 234 11.39 -11.74 4.37
N LYS A 235 12.67 -11.39 4.45
CA LYS A 235 13.75 -12.35 4.25
C LYS A 235 13.59 -13.51 5.22
N SER A 236 13.85 -14.73 4.77
CA SER A 236 13.61 -15.97 5.55
C SER A 236 14.26 -15.91 6.94
N GLU A 237 15.51 -15.45 7.03
CA GLU A 237 16.24 -15.34 8.29
C GLU A 237 15.64 -14.28 9.23
N LEU A 238 15.08 -13.21 8.68
CA LEU A 238 14.43 -12.17 9.47
C LEU A 238 13.07 -12.63 10.00
N LEU A 239 12.28 -13.31 9.17
CA LEU A 239 11.01 -13.91 9.61
C LEU A 239 11.23 -14.97 10.68
N ALA A 240 12.25 -15.81 10.51
CA ALA A 240 12.62 -16.84 11.50
C ALA A 240 13.04 -16.24 12.85
N ALA A 241 13.57 -15.02 12.84
CA ALA A 241 14.01 -14.29 14.03
C ALA A 241 12.88 -13.47 14.70
N MET A 242 11.69 -13.42 14.12
CA MET A 242 10.53 -12.72 14.69
C MET A 242 9.89 -13.56 15.80
N SER A 243 9.60 -12.92 16.93
CA SER A 243 8.76 -13.51 17.96
C SER A 243 7.28 -13.39 17.60
N PRO A 244 6.43 -14.37 17.95
CA PRO A 244 4.99 -14.21 17.74
C PRO A 244 4.46 -12.97 18.45
N TRP A 245 3.64 -12.18 17.71
CA TRP A 245 2.95 -11.01 18.27
C TRP A 245 1.52 -11.35 18.69
N LEU A 246 0.83 -12.12 17.87
CA LEU A 246 -0.48 -12.65 18.18
C LEU A 246 -0.37 -14.13 18.54
N GLY A 247 -0.98 -14.51 19.67
CA GLY A 247 -1.02 -15.89 20.14
C GLY A 247 -2.41 -16.49 19.94
N GLY A 248 -2.45 -17.79 19.68
CA GLY A 248 -3.71 -18.51 19.53
C GLY A 248 -3.55 -19.87 18.87
N GLY A 249 -4.63 -20.38 18.35
CA GLY A 249 -4.62 -21.62 17.56
C GLY A 249 -3.87 -21.44 16.23
N LYS A 250 -3.50 -22.53 15.61
CA LYS A 250 -2.80 -22.63 14.32
C LYS A 250 -1.31 -22.26 14.36
N MET A 251 -0.90 -21.24 15.12
CA MET A 251 0.46 -20.73 15.11
C MET A 251 1.42 -21.52 16.04
N ILE A 252 0.95 -22.43 16.85
CA ILE A 252 1.71 -23.23 17.81
C ILE A 252 2.03 -24.62 17.27
N ALA A 253 3.22 -25.13 17.58
CA ALA A 253 3.59 -26.53 17.44
C ALA A 253 3.20 -27.33 18.68
N GLU A 254 3.52 -26.80 19.86
CA GLU A 254 3.20 -27.39 21.16
C GLU A 254 2.77 -26.32 22.15
N VAL A 255 1.88 -26.67 23.08
CA VAL A 255 1.44 -25.79 24.16
C VAL A 255 1.09 -26.60 25.41
N SER A 256 1.53 -26.08 26.57
CA SER A 256 1.14 -26.55 27.91
C SER A 256 0.94 -25.34 28.81
N PHE A 257 0.59 -25.56 30.08
CA PHE A 257 0.55 -24.47 31.05
C PHE A 257 1.92 -23.88 31.39
N ASP A 258 2.99 -24.59 31.08
CA ASP A 258 4.37 -24.13 31.30
C ASP A 258 4.93 -23.27 30.15
N GLY A 259 4.25 -23.28 28.99
CA GLY A 259 4.67 -22.48 27.85
C GLY A 259 4.21 -23.06 26.51
N PHE A 260 4.71 -22.47 25.44
CA PHE A 260 4.41 -22.88 24.08
C PHE A 260 5.61 -22.79 23.15
N THR A 261 5.60 -23.57 22.09
CA THR A 261 6.54 -23.50 20.98
C THR A 261 5.77 -23.08 19.73
N PRO A 262 6.12 -21.96 19.07
CA PRO A 262 5.49 -21.56 17.83
C PRO A 262 5.91 -22.47 16.68
N GLN A 263 5.09 -22.54 15.65
CA GLN A 263 5.51 -23.10 14.37
C GLN A 263 6.56 -22.22 13.71
N PRO A 264 7.39 -22.74 12.79
CA PRO A 264 8.24 -21.94 11.93
C PRO A 264 7.44 -20.89 11.13
N ALA A 265 8.09 -19.78 10.79
CA ALA A 265 7.51 -18.81 9.88
C ALA A 265 7.17 -19.48 8.50
N PRO A 266 6.13 -19.04 7.82
CA PRO A 266 5.20 -17.94 8.18
C PRO A 266 4.12 -18.33 9.21
N TYR A 267 3.89 -19.62 9.44
CA TYR A 267 2.73 -20.13 10.19
C TYR A 267 2.73 -19.71 11.67
N GLY A 268 3.89 -19.59 12.28
CA GLY A 268 4.05 -19.08 13.64
C GLY A 268 3.67 -17.60 13.83
N LEU A 269 3.54 -16.87 12.72
CA LEU A 269 3.14 -15.46 12.70
C LEU A 269 1.67 -15.25 12.29
N GLU A 270 0.93 -16.33 12.03
CA GLU A 270 -0.47 -16.32 11.57
C GLU A 270 -1.40 -17.01 12.57
N ALA A 271 -1.83 -16.28 13.60
CA ALA A 271 -2.69 -16.83 14.64
C ALA A 271 -4.16 -16.90 14.21
N GLY A 272 -4.83 -17.99 14.61
CA GLY A 272 -6.28 -18.19 14.39
C GLY A 272 -6.66 -18.66 13.01
N THR A 273 -7.96 -18.77 12.76
CA THR A 273 -8.50 -19.11 11.44
C THR A 273 -8.25 -17.94 10.49
N PRO A 274 -7.59 -18.17 9.32
CA PRO A 274 -7.25 -17.07 8.43
C PRO A 274 -8.46 -16.57 7.63
N ASN A 275 -8.29 -15.40 7.02
CA ASN A 275 -9.23 -14.83 6.04
C ASN A 275 -9.11 -15.60 4.71
N VAL A 276 -9.66 -16.82 4.64
CA VAL A 276 -9.54 -17.67 3.46
C VAL A 276 -10.18 -17.03 2.22
N ALA A 277 -11.36 -16.43 2.38
CA ALA A 277 -12.04 -15.71 1.30
C ALA A 277 -11.18 -14.57 0.74
N GLY A 278 -10.55 -13.79 1.63
CA GLY A 278 -9.65 -12.71 1.24
C GLY A 278 -8.43 -13.22 0.48
N VAL A 279 -7.82 -14.32 0.93
CA VAL A 279 -6.68 -14.96 0.25
C VAL A 279 -7.07 -15.42 -1.16
N ILE A 280 -8.20 -16.10 -1.31
CA ILE A 280 -8.71 -16.57 -2.61
C ILE A 280 -9.00 -15.38 -3.54
N GLY A 281 -9.64 -14.33 -3.03
CA GLY A 281 -9.93 -13.11 -3.80
C GLY A 281 -8.68 -12.36 -4.23
N LEU A 282 -7.68 -12.23 -3.35
CA LEU A 282 -6.39 -11.61 -3.69
C LEU A 282 -5.63 -12.44 -4.74
N SER A 283 -5.65 -13.76 -4.60
CA SER A 283 -5.07 -14.66 -5.60
C SER A 283 -5.70 -14.46 -6.98
N ALA A 284 -7.03 -14.35 -7.04
CA ALA A 284 -7.75 -14.06 -8.28
C ALA A 284 -7.38 -12.68 -8.87
N ALA A 285 -7.18 -11.67 -8.01
CA ALA A 285 -6.73 -10.35 -8.46
C ALA A 285 -5.35 -10.40 -9.12
N LEU A 286 -4.40 -11.10 -8.52
CA LEU A 286 -3.05 -11.26 -9.07
C LEU A 286 -3.06 -12.07 -10.37
N GLU A 287 -3.87 -13.13 -10.45
CA GLU A 287 -4.04 -13.91 -11.67
C GLU A 287 -4.65 -13.09 -12.81
N TRP A 288 -5.64 -12.26 -12.49
CA TRP A 288 -6.27 -11.34 -13.43
C TRP A 288 -5.28 -10.27 -13.91
N LEU A 289 -4.51 -9.66 -13.00
CA LEU A 289 -3.48 -8.67 -13.34
C LEU A 289 -2.39 -9.24 -14.26
N ALA A 290 -2.00 -10.49 -14.04
CA ALA A 290 -0.97 -11.17 -14.87
C ALA A 290 -1.37 -11.30 -16.35
N GLN A 291 -2.65 -11.14 -16.69
CA GLN A 291 -3.15 -11.16 -18.06
C GLN A 291 -3.08 -9.79 -18.75
N SER A 292 -2.78 -8.72 -18.01
CA SER A 292 -2.75 -7.34 -18.48
C SER A 292 -1.32 -6.82 -18.60
N ASP A 293 -1.09 -5.91 -19.54
CA ASP A 293 0.13 -5.12 -19.60
C ASP A 293 0.05 -3.97 -18.58
N ILE A 294 0.59 -4.22 -17.36
CA ILE A 294 0.53 -3.27 -16.24
C ILE A 294 1.26 -1.98 -16.59
N GLY A 295 2.36 -2.05 -17.35
CA GLY A 295 3.12 -0.88 -17.76
C GLY A 295 2.31 0.04 -18.67
N GLN A 296 1.62 -0.51 -19.65
CA GLN A 296 0.73 0.29 -20.52
C GLN A 296 -0.50 0.80 -19.75
N ALA A 297 -1.06 0.01 -18.84
CA ALA A 297 -2.17 0.42 -17.98
C ALA A 297 -1.78 1.62 -17.08
N GLU A 298 -0.61 1.57 -16.47
CA GLU A 298 -0.09 2.68 -15.65
C GLU A 298 0.20 3.92 -16.52
N ASN A 299 0.78 3.76 -17.70
CA ASN A 299 1.01 4.88 -18.62
C ASN A 299 -0.30 5.56 -19.03
N TRP A 300 -1.36 4.80 -19.24
CA TRP A 300 -2.68 5.34 -19.48
C TRP A 300 -3.19 6.18 -18.30
N SER A 301 -3.13 5.64 -17.08
CA SER A 301 -3.54 6.36 -15.87
C SER A 301 -2.74 7.65 -15.67
N ARG A 302 -1.43 7.61 -15.91
CA ARG A 302 -0.53 8.78 -15.84
C ARG A 302 -0.87 9.83 -16.89
N SER A 303 -1.23 9.41 -18.10
CA SER A 303 -1.66 10.35 -19.15
C SER A 303 -2.95 11.09 -18.80
N LEU A 304 -3.89 10.41 -18.14
CA LEU A 304 -5.12 11.04 -17.65
C LEU A 304 -4.84 12.06 -16.53
N ALA A 305 -3.96 11.72 -15.61
CA ALA A 305 -3.53 12.64 -14.56
C ALA A 305 -2.83 13.89 -15.15
N SER A 306 -1.98 13.71 -16.17
CA SER A 306 -1.33 14.83 -16.86
C SER A 306 -2.35 15.72 -17.57
N LEU A 307 -3.32 15.13 -18.26
CA LEU A 307 -4.39 15.87 -18.93
C LEU A 307 -5.21 16.69 -17.93
N ALA A 308 -5.53 16.12 -16.77
CA ALA A 308 -6.25 16.82 -15.70
C ALA A 308 -5.43 17.97 -15.13
N GLU A 309 -4.15 17.73 -14.83
CA GLU A 309 -3.23 18.73 -14.28
C GLU A 309 -3.06 19.91 -15.24
N GLU A 310 -2.79 19.65 -16.52
CA GLU A 310 -2.65 20.67 -17.56
C GLU A 310 -3.93 21.52 -17.75
N ALA A 311 -5.10 20.88 -17.67
CA ALA A 311 -6.35 21.58 -17.75
C ALA A 311 -6.58 22.46 -16.52
N LEU A 312 -6.41 21.93 -15.31
CA LEU A 312 -6.62 22.66 -14.05
C LEU A 312 -5.59 23.78 -13.83
N ALA A 313 -4.36 23.62 -14.33
CA ALA A 313 -3.31 24.64 -14.24
C ALA A 313 -3.67 25.97 -14.93
N LYS A 314 -4.68 26.00 -15.80
CA LYS A 314 -5.19 27.20 -16.43
C LYS A 314 -6.09 28.04 -15.51
N ARG A 315 -6.44 27.55 -14.31
CA ARG A 315 -7.29 28.24 -13.34
C ARG A 315 -6.44 29.02 -12.35
N PRO A 316 -6.84 30.24 -12.00
CA PRO A 316 -6.12 31.05 -11.00
C PRO A 316 -6.00 30.30 -9.67
N GLY A 317 -4.86 30.44 -9.01
CA GLY A 317 -4.63 29.86 -7.70
C GLY A 317 -4.38 28.33 -7.67
N PHE A 318 -4.37 27.66 -8.80
CA PHE A 318 -4.07 26.23 -8.84
C PHE A 318 -2.63 25.93 -8.42
N ARG A 319 -2.48 24.99 -7.49
CA ARG A 319 -1.18 24.46 -7.07
C ARG A 319 -1.21 22.94 -7.12
N SER A 320 -0.24 22.35 -7.82
CA SER A 320 -0.06 20.89 -7.88
C SER A 320 1.08 20.45 -6.95
N PHE A 321 0.86 19.32 -6.29
CA PHE A 321 1.86 18.61 -5.49
C PHE A 321 2.27 17.27 -6.12
N ARG A 322 1.83 17.00 -7.33
CA ARG A 322 2.14 15.80 -8.09
C ARG A 322 3.65 15.67 -8.34
N CYS A 323 4.22 14.51 -8.08
CA CYS A 323 5.62 14.20 -8.34
C CYS A 323 5.76 13.19 -9.47
N GLN A 324 6.86 13.30 -10.25
CA GLN A 324 7.30 12.31 -11.23
C GLN A 324 6.21 11.87 -12.22
N GLN A 325 5.29 12.76 -12.56
CA GLN A 325 4.16 12.48 -13.46
C GLN A 325 3.36 11.23 -13.07
N SER A 326 3.13 11.03 -11.77
CA SER A 326 2.37 9.88 -11.27
C SER A 326 0.90 9.92 -11.71
N SER A 327 0.17 8.84 -11.51
CA SER A 327 -1.29 8.77 -11.71
C SER A 327 -2.09 9.39 -10.56
N LEU A 328 -1.43 9.86 -9.48
CA LEU A 328 -2.03 10.60 -8.38
C LEU A 328 -1.80 12.10 -8.57
N LEU A 329 -2.88 12.88 -8.55
CA LEU A 329 -2.84 14.34 -8.63
C LEU A 329 -3.37 14.91 -7.32
N ALA A 330 -2.46 15.29 -6.41
CA ALA A 330 -2.78 16.10 -5.25
C ALA A 330 -2.68 17.59 -5.61
N PHE A 331 -3.68 18.37 -5.25
CA PHE A 331 -3.76 19.78 -5.63
C PHE A 331 -4.60 20.61 -4.66
N GLU A 332 -4.45 21.92 -4.74
CA GLU A 332 -5.31 22.90 -4.07
C GLU A 332 -5.53 24.13 -4.95
N PHE A 333 -6.40 25.02 -4.50
CA PHE A 333 -6.56 26.38 -5.04
C PHE A 333 -6.36 27.40 -3.93
N ASP A 334 -5.59 28.43 -4.21
CA ASP A 334 -5.30 29.51 -3.26
C ASP A 334 -6.60 30.15 -2.73
N GLY A 335 -6.71 30.23 -1.41
CA GLY A 335 -7.86 30.84 -0.74
C GLY A 335 -9.11 29.95 -0.67
N ILE A 336 -9.10 28.73 -1.24
CA ILE A 336 -10.24 27.82 -1.22
C ILE A 336 -9.91 26.62 -0.32
N HIS A 337 -10.74 26.39 0.69
CA HIS A 337 -10.58 25.26 1.57
C HIS A 337 -10.95 23.95 0.85
N HIS A 338 -10.09 22.94 1.00
CA HIS A 338 -10.28 21.64 0.32
C HIS A 338 -11.60 20.96 0.68
N SER A 339 -12.13 21.15 1.91
CA SER A 339 -13.40 20.56 2.33
C SER A 339 -14.60 21.15 1.56
N ASP A 340 -14.57 22.45 1.26
CA ASP A 340 -15.66 23.10 0.56
C ASP A 340 -15.69 22.66 -0.90
N LEU A 341 -14.50 22.64 -1.52
CA LEU A 341 -14.39 22.20 -2.90
C LEU A 341 -14.78 20.74 -3.08
N VAL A 342 -14.32 19.81 -2.21
CA VAL A 342 -14.68 18.39 -2.33
C VAL A 342 -16.18 18.15 -2.17
N THR A 343 -16.86 18.93 -1.33
CA THR A 343 -18.31 18.83 -1.14
C THR A 343 -19.06 19.14 -2.44
N LEU A 344 -18.73 20.25 -3.10
CA LEU A 344 -19.35 20.63 -4.37
C LEU A 344 -19.02 19.65 -5.50
N LEU A 345 -17.81 19.09 -5.50
CA LEU A 345 -17.44 18.05 -6.47
C LEU A 345 -18.24 16.77 -6.23
N ALA A 346 -18.45 16.36 -4.98
CA ALA A 346 -19.28 15.20 -4.66
C ALA A 346 -20.75 15.39 -5.09
N GLU A 347 -21.31 16.58 -4.90
CA GLU A 347 -22.66 16.93 -5.39
C GLU A 347 -22.75 16.87 -6.93
N SER A 348 -21.61 17.07 -7.61
CA SER A 348 -21.51 16.93 -9.07
C SER A 348 -21.21 15.50 -9.52
N GLY A 349 -21.23 14.52 -8.63
CA GLY A 349 -20.97 13.10 -8.93
C GLY A 349 -19.49 12.75 -9.11
N ILE A 350 -18.57 13.60 -8.67
CA ILE A 350 -17.12 13.35 -8.71
C ILE A 350 -16.66 12.79 -7.37
N ALA A 351 -16.24 11.54 -7.36
CA ALA A 351 -15.71 10.86 -6.18
C ALA A 351 -14.17 11.02 -6.13
N LEU A 352 -13.68 11.92 -5.30
CA LEU A 352 -12.28 12.08 -4.97
C LEU A 352 -12.11 12.35 -3.47
N ARG A 353 -10.89 12.42 -3.00
CA ARG A 353 -10.60 12.62 -1.58
C ARG A 353 -10.03 13.99 -1.30
N ALA A 354 -10.39 14.55 -0.14
CA ALA A 354 -9.77 15.76 0.40
C ALA A 354 -9.28 15.54 1.83
N GLY A 355 -8.37 16.39 2.28
CA GLY A 355 -7.87 16.45 3.65
C GLY A 355 -6.43 16.04 3.78
N GLN A 356 -6.10 15.40 4.90
CA GLN A 356 -4.71 15.11 5.30
C GLN A 356 -4.16 13.79 4.76
N HIS A 357 -4.98 12.96 4.12
CA HIS A 357 -4.58 11.69 3.48
C HIS A 357 -3.77 10.73 4.38
N CYS A 358 -3.95 10.81 5.71
CA CYS A 358 -3.14 10.09 6.70
C CYS A 358 -1.63 10.32 6.52
N ALA A 359 -1.23 11.53 6.13
CA ALA A 359 0.16 11.93 5.87
C ALA A 359 0.44 13.36 6.39
N GLN A 360 0.04 13.64 7.63
CA GLN A 360 0.16 14.98 8.23
C GLN A 360 1.59 15.57 8.18
N PRO A 361 2.67 14.83 8.49
CA PRO A 361 4.02 15.37 8.39
C PRO A 361 4.38 15.78 6.95
N LEU A 362 4.00 14.99 5.95
CA LEU A 362 4.20 15.34 4.54
C LEU A 362 3.50 16.64 4.17
N LEU A 363 2.21 16.78 4.54
CA LEU A 363 1.46 18.00 4.23
C LEU A 363 2.03 19.23 4.93
N ALA A 364 2.49 19.09 6.18
CA ALA A 364 3.19 20.15 6.89
C ALA A 364 4.48 20.57 6.18
N ALA A 365 5.25 19.59 5.67
CA ALA A 365 6.46 19.87 4.89
C ALA A 365 6.16 20.54 3.54
N LEU A 366 5.00 20.23 2.94
CA LEU A 366 4.50 20.89 1.72
C LEU A 366 3.91 22.30 1.98
N GLY A 367 3.74 22.68 3.26
CA GLY A 367 3.20 23.99 3.66
C GLY A 367 1.68 24.11 3.49
N VAL A 368 0.96 22.99 3.61
CA VAL A 368 -0.50 22.95 3.46
C VAL A 368 -1.16 22.19 4.60
N SER A 369 -2.42 22.52 4.92
CA SER A 369 -3.21 21.82 5.95
C SER A 369 -3.95 20.60 5.42
N GLY A 370 -4.10 20.50 4.11
CA GLY A 370 -4.80 19.44 3.38
C GLY A 370 -4.80 19.72 1.90
N THR A 371 -5.10 18.74 1.08
CA THR A 371 -5.23 18.86 -0.37
C THR A 371 -6.46 18.08 -0.85
N LEU A 372 -6.88 18.35 -2.10
CA LEU A 372 -7.66 17.39 -2.86
C LEU A 372 -6.69 16.39 -3.48
N ARG A 373 -7.18 15.16 -3.73
CA ARG A 373 -6.44 14.15 -4.45
C ARG A 373 -7.36 13.41 -5.42
N ALA A 374 -7.10 13.58 -6.71
CA ALA A 374 -7.66 12.74 -7.76
C ALA A 374 -6.65 11.62 -8.08
N SER A 375 -7.04 10.38 -7.94
CA SER A 375 -6.22 9.22 -8.29
C SER A 375 -6.84 8.50 -9.49
N PHE A 376 -6.09 8.50 -10.59
CA PHE A 376 -6.51 7.88 -11.84
C PHE A 376 -6.07 6.42 -11.89
N ALA A 377 -6.98 5.56 -12.31
CA ALA A 377 -6.75 4.14 -12.52
C ALA A 377 -6.97 3.77 -13.98
N PRO A 378 -6.52 2.58 -14.42
CA PRO A 378 -6.66 2.17 -15.83
C PRO A 378 -8.10 2.10 -16.34
N TYR A 379 -9.11 2.06 -15.46
CA TYR A 379 -10.53 2.11 -15.84
C TYR A 379 -11.08 3.52 -16.03
N ASN A 380 -10.33 4.57 -15.71
CA ASN A 380 -10.74 5.95 -15.98
C ASN A 380 -10.60 6.33 -17.46
N THR A 381 -11.29 7.38 -17.84
CA THR A 381 -11.38 7.83 -19.24
C THR A 381 -11.05 9.32 -19.36
N GLN A 382 -10.86 9.79 -20.60
CA GLN A 382 -10.74 11.23 -20.87
C GLN A 382 -12.03 11.98 -20.54
N ASP A 383 -13.19 11.34 -20.66
CA ASP A 383 -14.47 11.92 -20.26
C ASP A 383 -14.55 12.13 -18.74
N ASP A 384 -13.96 11.22 -17.95
CA ASP A 384 -13.84 11.39 -16.50
C ASP A 384 -12.99 12.64 -16.17
N VAL A 385 -11.92 12.89 -16.94
CA VAL A 385 -11.09 14.10 -16.78
C VAL A 385 -11.89 15.35 -17.15
N ALA A 386 -12.60 15.33 -18.27
CA ALA A 386 -13.43 16.45 -18.70
C ALA A 386 -14.52 16.78 -17.68
N ALA A 387 -15.18 15.75 -17.12
CA ALA A 387 -16.18 15.91 -16.07
C ALA A 387 -15.57 16.51 -14.78
N LEU A 388 -14.38 16.06 -14.35
CA LEU A 388 -13.67 16.65 -13.20
C LEU A 388 -13.40 18.14 -13.42
N VAL A 389 -12.84 18.51 -14.59
CA VAL A 389 -12.50 19.90 -14.89
C VAL A 389 -13.75 20.79 -14.91
N HIS A 390 -14.83 20.32 -15.54
CA HIS A 390 -16.10 21.05 -15.57
C HIS A 390 -16.70 21.23 -14.16
N ALA A 391 -16.65 20.19 -13.32
CA ALA A 391 -17.15 20.27 -11.94
C ALA A 391 -16.32 21.24 -11.09
N VAL A 392 -14.99 21.25 -11.28
CA VAL A 392 -14.10 22.23 -10.63
C VAL A 392 -14.45 23.65 -11.05
N ASP A 393 -14.63 23.91 -12.35
CA ASP A 393 -15.00 25.24 -12.84
C ASP A 393 -16.28 25.76 -12.18
N ARG A 394 -17.33 24.93 -12.14
CA ARG A 394 -18.60 25.28 -11.47
C ARG A 394 -18.44 25.52 -9.96
N ALA A 395 -17.63 24.69 -9.30
CA ALA A 395 -17.38 24.85 -7.86
C ALA A 395 -16.61 26.16 -7.58
N LEU A 396 -15.63 26.50 -8.41
CA LEU A 396 -14.86 27.75 -8.28
C LEU A 396 -15.77 28.98 -8.48
N GLU A 397 -16.71 28.96 -9.43
CA GLU A 397 -17.70 30.03 -9.61
C GLU A 397 -18.52 30.28 -8.33
N ILE A 398 -18.85 29.23 -7.57
CA ILE A 398 -19.62 29.34 -6.33
C ILE A 398 -18.75 29.83 -5.15
N LEU A 399 -17.47 29.42 -5.10
CA LEU A 399 -16.60 29.66 -3.93
C LEU A 399 -15.79 30.97 -4.04
N VAL A 400 -15.70 31.59 -5.21
CA VAL A 400 -14.93 32.81 -5.42
C VAL A 400 -15.84 34.06 -5.43
N ASP A 401 -17.17 33.91 -5.57
CA ASP A 401 -18.14 34.99 -5.40
C ASP A 401 -18.37 35.30 -3.90
#